data_8422f1905197afddc19175f484de28a1
#
_entry.id   8422f1905197afddc19175f484de28a1
#
_cell.length_a   1.000
_cell.length_b   1.000
_cell.length_c   1.000
_cell.angle_alpha   90.00
_cell.angle_beta   90.00
_cell.angle_gamma   90.00
#
_symmetry.space_group_name_H-M   'P 1'
#
loop_
_entity.id
_entity.type
_entity.pdbx_description
1 polymer ?
#
loop_
_entity_poly.entity_id
_entity_poly.type
_entity_poly.pdbx_seq_one_letter_code
_entity_poly.pdbx_strand_id
1 'polypeptide(L)'
;GMAGHAGTMAMSLRQDALTAAAEMVLAIERIGVAGGDRDGLVATVGLLRTWPGVANVVPGDVTFTIDVRAGTNTTRDRTVDVFLAALKEIAERRGVEIEIIPRENLDPSPCDPHLMTLMETAVQDVTGEPARVLVSGAGHDAMIMSRLAPMAMLFIRCEKGISHNPAEAVLPADVGKAVTALTRFVRLFADDYSKTQGRHSA
;
A
#
# COMPACT_ATOMS: atom_id res chain seq x y z
N GLY A 1 7.32 -27.71 5.12
CA GLY A 1 8.45 -28.23 5.87
C GLY A 1 8.12 -29.50 6.62
N MET A 2 8.98 -29.88 7.56
CA MET A 2 8.81 -31.12 8.34
C MET A 2 8.95 -30.83 9.84
N ALA A 3 7.85 -31.05 10.57
CA ALA A 3 7.87 -30.93 12.05
C ALA A 3 8.72 -32.03 12.68
N GLY A 4 9.44 -31.71 13.75
CA GLY A 4 10.27 -32.66 14.45
C GLY A 4 10.74 -32.16 15.81
N HIS A 5 11.28 -33.07 16.64
CA HIS A 5 11.75 -32.70 17.97
C HIS A 5 13.00 -31.81 17.90
N ALA A 6 12.93 -30.62 18.49
CA ALA A 6 13.98 -29.60 18.38
C ALA A 6 15.34 -30.04 18.93
N GLY A 7 15.37 -30.93 19.91
CA GLY A 7 16.60 -31.42 20.56
C GLY A 7 17.24 -32.65 19.92
N THR A 8 16.51 -33.40 19.08
CA THR A 8 17.00 -34.68 18.52
C THR A 8 17.19 -34.66 17.00
N MET A 9 16.52 -33.79 16.30
CA MET A 9 16.67 -33.61 14.85
C MET A 9 17.94 -32.81 14.53
N ALA A 10 18.91 -33.45 13.86
CA ALA A 10 20.16 -32.79 13.47
C ALA A 10 19.89 -31.56 12.56
N MET A 11 20.66 -30.48 12.74
CA MET A 11 20.49 -29.25 11.99
C MET A 11 20.53 -29.45 10.47
N SER A 12 21.38 -30.33 9.97
CA SER A 12 21.53 -30.63 8.53
C SER A 12 20.36 -31.38 7.89
N LEU A 13 19.49 -31.98 8.72
CA LEU A 13 18.31 -32.74 8.24
C LEU A 13 17.00 -31.98 8.38
N ARG A 14 17.06 -30.73 8.85
CA ARG A 14 15.86 -29.94 9.09
C ARG A 14 15.30 -29.32 7.80
N GLN A 15 14.02 -29.51 7.61
CA GLN A 15 13.19 -28.76 6.67
C GLN A 15 12.29 -27.79 7.49
N ASP A 16 12.92 -26.77 8.06
CA ASP A 16 12.30 -25.86 9.01
C ASP A 16 11.52 -24.78 8.26
N ALA A 17 10.19 -24.88 8.30
CA ALA A 17 9.30 -23.93 7.63
C ALA A 17 9.42 -22.51 8.18
N LEU A 18 9.72 -22.34 9.48
CA LEU A 18 9.85 -21.02 10.09
C LEU A 18 11.12 -20.30 9.64
N THR A 19 12.26 -20.99 9.60
CA THR A 19 13.49 -20.38 9.10
C THR A 19 13.42 -20.08 7.61
N ALA A 20 12.71 -20.91 6.82
CA ALA A 20 12.42 -20.59 5.43
C ALA A 20 11.53 -19.33 5.30
N ALA A 21 10.44 -19.27 6.06
CA ALA A 21 9.54 -18.12 6.06
C ALA A 21 10.25 -16.84 6.53
N ALA A 22 11.11 -16.90 7.55
CA ALA A 22 11.88 -15.74 8.01
C ALA A 22 12.78 -15.17 6.90
N GLU A 23 13.46 -16.04 6.14
CA GLU A 23 14.26 -15.60 4.99
C GLU A 23 13.39 -15.01 3.87
N MET A 24 12.23 -15.61 3.61
CA MET A 24 11.24 -15.07 2.65
C MET A 24 10.76 -13.68 3.06
N VAL A 25 10.43 -13.46 4.33
CA VAL A 25 10.03 -12.14 4.86
C VAL A 25 11.12 -11.10 4.63
N LEU A 26 12.38 -11.43 4.96
CA LEU A 26 13.50 -10.52 4.72
C LEU A 26 13.78 -10.28 3.23
N ALA A 27 13.52 -11.27 2.36
CA ALA A 27 13.63 -11.10 0.91
C ALA A 27 12.57 -10.14 0.39
N ILE A 28 11.32 -10.25 0.84
CA ILE A 28 10.22 -9.34 0.50
C ILE A 28 10.57 -7.90 0.90
N GLU A 29 11.06 -7.69 2.12
CA GLU A 29 11.49 -6.37 2.59
C GLU A 29 12.60 -5.79 1.71
N ARG A 30 13.66 -6.56 1.43
CA ARG A 30 14.79 -6.11 0.59
C ARG A 30 14.34 -5.73 -0.82
N ILE A 31 13.46 -6.52 -1.42
CA ILE A 31 12.94 -6.26 -2.77
C ILE A 31 12.04 -5.02 -2.75
N GLY A 32 11.20 -4.86 -1.74
CA GLY A 32 10.37 -3.68 -1.55
C GLY A 32 11.22 -2.40 -1.43
N VAL A 33 12.24 -2.43 -0.58
CA VAL A 33 13.18 -1.31 -0.42
C VAL A 33 13.95 -1.02 -1.72
N ALA A 34 14.42 -2.05 -2.42
CA ALA A 34 15.13 -1.89 -3.71
C ALA A 34 14.23 -1.36 -4.82
N GLY A 35 12.93 -1.60 -4.76
CA GLY A 35 11.92 -1.00 -5.64
C GLY A 35 11.84 0.52 -5.50
N GLY A 36 12.21 1.04 -4.34
CA GLY A 36 12.23 2.46 -4.01
C GLY A 36 10.84 3.08 -4.01
N ASP A 37 10.80 4.41 -4.01
CA ASP A 37 9.54 5.19 -3.99
C ASP A 37 8.82 5.22 -5.34
N ARG A 38 9.10 4.26 -6.23
CA ARG A 38 8.48 4.20 -7.55
C ARG A 38 6.98 3.95 -7.40
N ASP A 39 6.18 4.85 -7.93
CA ASP A 39 4.72 4.74 -7.92
C ASP A 39 4.12 4.46 -6.53
N GLY A 40 4.76 4.91 -5.45
CA GLY A 40 4.32 4.64 -4.09
C GLY A 40 4.35 3.15 -3.71
N LEU A 41 5.28 2.37 -4.27
CA LEU A 41 5.42 0.94 -3.98
C LEU A 41 5.70 0.72 -2.49
N VAL A 42 4.88 -0.11 -1.88
CA VAL A 42 5.08 -0.64 -0.52
C VAL A 42 4.77 -2.13 -0.49
N ALA A 43 5.48 -2.87 0.38
CA ALA A 43 5.25 -4.29 0.59
C ALA A 43 5.39 -4.63 2.07
N THR A 44 4.43 -5.36 2.60
CA THR A 44 4.36 -5.68 4.02
C THR A 44 3.96 -7.12 4.26
N VAL A 45 4.67 -7.80 5.16
CA VAL A 45 4.21 -9.06 5.75
C VAL A 45 3.54 -8.72 7.08
N GLY A 46 2.21 -8.64 7.08
CA GLY A 46 1.43 -8.18 8.23
C GLY A 46 1.00 -9.30 9.18
N LEU A 47 1.04 -10.55 8.74
CA LEU A 47 0.67 -11.70 9.55
C LEU A 47 1.64 -12.85 9.28
N LEU A 48 2.07 -13.54 10.36
CA LEU A 48 2.80 -14.78 10.28
C LEU A 48 2.31 -15.72 11.39
N ARG A 49 2.01 -16.97 11.04
CA ARG A 49 1.58 -18.01 11.97
C ARG A 49 2.39 -19.26 11.74
N THR A 50 2.76 -19.94 12.81
CA THR A 50 3.54 -21.19 12.78
C THR A 50 2.74 -22.35 13.35
N TRP A 51 2.95 -23.55 12.82
CA TRP A 51 2.39 -24.77 13.35
C TRP A 51 3.50 -25.84 13.53
N PRO A 52 3.54 -26.53 14.69
CA PRO A 52 2.63 -26.48 15.83
C PRO A 52 2.84 -25.31 16.79
N GLY A 53 3.82 -24.42 16.61
CA GLY A 53 4.02 -23.22 17.40
C GLY A 53 4.43 -23.45 18.86
N VAL A 54 5.19 -24.49 19.12
CA VAL A 54 5.71 -24.86 20.46
C VAL A 54 7.23 -24.86 20.49
N ALA A 55 7.80 -24.47 21.62
CA ALA A 55 9.24 -24.17 21.76
C ALA A 55 10.19 -25.32 21.46
N ASN A 56 9.75 -26.57 21.62
CA ASN A 56 10.58 -27.77 21.49
C ASN A 56 10.30 -28.57 20.20
N VAL A 57 9.63 -27.98 19.22
CA VAL A 57 9.32 -28.60 17.92
C VAL A 57 9.78 -27.71 16.79
N VAL A 58 10.50 -28.27 15.83
CA VAL A 58 10.81 -27.60 14.56
C VAL A 58 9.50 -27.37 13.81
N PRO A 59 9.13 -26.14 13.40
CA PRO A 59 7.89 -25.88 12.70
C PRO A 59 7.82 -26.57 11.34
N GLY A 60 6.72 -27.29 11.10
CA GLY A 60 6.46 -27.98 9.83
C GLY A 60 5.64 -27.14 8.86
N ASP A 61 4.88 -26.19 9.37
CA ASP A 61 4.03 -25.33 8.56
C ASP A 61 4.11 -23.86 9.03
N VAL A 62 4.10 -22.93 8.07
CA VAL A 62 4.03 -21.50 8.32
C VAL A 62 3.14 -20.87 7.27
N THR A 63 2.16 -20.08 7.72
CA THR A 63 1.36 -19.23 6.87
C THR A 63 1.71 -17.77 7.14
N PHE A 64 1.93 -16.98 6.08
CA PHE A 64 2.08 -15.53 6.18
C PHE A 64 1.36 -14.83 5.03
N THR A 65 1.04 -13.56 5.22
CA THR A 65 0.40 -12.71 4.20
C THR A 65 1.40 -11.72 3.62
N ILE A 66 1.25 -11.43 2.34
CA ILE A 66 1.99 -10.34 1.67
C ILE A 66 0.96 -9.34 1.17
N ASP A 67 1.07 -8.08 1.60
CA ASP A 67 0.32 -6.93 1.08
C ASP A 67 1.27 -6.13 0.19
N VAL A 68 0.95 -5.98 -1.10
CA VAL A 68 1.73 -5.23 -2.08
C VAL A 68 0.86 -4.14 -2.67
N ARG A 69 1.29 -2.89 -2.55
CA ARG A 69 0.55 -1.74 -3.08
C ARG A 69 1.46 -0.89 -3.95
N ALA A 70 0.92 -0.39 -5.06
CA ALA A 70 1.57 0.56 -5.95
C ALA A 70 0.53 1.42 -6.65
N GLY A 71 0.92 2.59 -7.16
CA GLY A 71 0.05 3.48 -7.92
C GLY A 71 -0.31 2.96 -9.32
N THR A 72 0.39 1.93 -9.82
CA THR A 72 0.10 1.28 -11.11
C THR A 72 0.10 -0.24 -10.99
N ASN A 73 -0.77 -0.89 -11.77
CA ASN A 73 -0.79 -2.36 -11.88
C ASN A 73 0.57 -2.89 -12.37
N THR A 74 1.18 -2.22 -13.34
CA THR A 74 2.47 -2.66 -13.91
C THR A 74 3.56 -2.75 -12.84
N THR A 75 3.69 -1.75 -11.98
CA THR A 75 4.68 -1.76 -10.89
C THR A 75 4.35 -2.83 -9.86
N ARG A 76 3.08 -2.96 -9.46
CA ARG A 76 2.62 -3.98 -8.52
C ARG A 76 2.90 -5.39 -9.04
N ASP A 77 2.41 -5.71 -10.24
CA ASP A 77 2.46 -7.06 -10.80
C ASP A 77 3.91 -7.50 -11.03
N ARG A 78 4.76 -6.60 -11.59
CA ARG A 78 6.19 -6.86 -11.73
C ARG A 78 6.86 -7.16 -10.38
N THR A 79 6.49 -6.43 -9.33
CA THR A 79 7.06 -6.65 -7.98
C THR A 79 6.61 -7.99 -7.42
N VAL A 80 5.35 -8.35 -7.61
CA VAL A 80 4.82 -9.68 -7.22
C VAL A 80 5.57 -10.79 -7.93
N ASP A 81 5.84 -10.69 -9.23
CA ASP A 81 6.60 -11.68 -9.97
C ASP A 81 8.02 -11.87 -9.40
N VAL A 82 8.69 -10.76 -9.04
CA VAL A 82 10.02 -10.81 -8.41
C VAL A 82 9.94 -11.48 -7.03
N PHE A 83 8.92 -11.19 -6.22
CA PHE A 83 8.71 -11.89 -4.95
C PHE A 83 8.53 -13.39 -5.17
N LEU A 84 7.62 -13.78 -6.05
CA LEU A 84 7.33 -15.19 -6.31
C LEU A 84 8.56 -15.98 -6.76
N ALA A 85 9.40 -15.38 -7.60
CA ALA A 85 10.67 -15.98 -8.02
C ALA A 85 11.62 -16.17 -6.83
N ALA A 86 11.80 -15.15 -5.99
CA ALA A 86 12.65 -15.21 -4.81
C ALA A 86 12.13 -16.25 -3.77
N LEU A 87 10.81 -16.31 -3.55
CA LEU A 87 10.21 -17.28 -2.63
C LEU A 87 10.42 -18.71 -3.11
N LYS A 88 10.30 -18.98 -4.41
CA LYS A 88 10.56 -20.30 -4.99
C LYS A 88 12.02 -20.71 -4.80
N GLU A 89 12.97 -19.84 -5.10
CA GLU A 89 14.40 -20.09 -4.91
C GLU A 89 14.73 -20.43 -3.46
N ILE A 90 14.17 -19.67 -2.49
CA ILE A 90 14.37 -19.91 -1.07
C ILE A 90 13.76 -21.28 -0.69
N ALA A 91 12.55 -21.59 -1.17
CA ALA A 91 11.87 -22.85 -0.88
C ALA A 91 12.67 -24.06 -1.37
N GLU A 92 13.13 -24.03 -2.62
CA GLU A 92 13.96 -25.07 -3.23
C GLU A 92 15.24 -25.30 -2.44
N ARG A 93 15.98 -24.24 -2.13
CA ARG A 93 17.23 -24.31 -1.38
C ARG A 93 17.06 -24.84 0.04
N ARG A 94 15.92 -24.55 0.68
CA ARG A 94 15.61 -24.99 2.04
C ARG A 94 14.84 -26.31 2.10
N GLY A 95 14.49 -26.89 0.96
CA GLY A 95 13.76 -28.16 0.87
C GLY A 95 12.35 -28.06 1.45
N VAL A 96 11.67 -26.94 1.30
CA VAL A 96 10.28 -26.74 1.73
C VAL A 96 9.38 -26.53 0.51
N GLU A 97 8.11 -26.92 0.63
CA GLU A 97 7.09 -26.62 -0.37
C GLU A 97 6.42 -25.29 -0.06
N ILE A 98 6.00 -24.58 -1.10
CA ILE A 98 5.20 -23.35 -0.97
C ILE A 98 3.92 -23.46 -1.78
N GLU A 99 2.85 -22.94 -1.22
CA GLU A 99 1.56 -22.74 -1.88
C GLU A 99 1.24 -21.24 -1.87
N ILE A 100 0.91 -20.69 -3.03
CA ILE A 100 0.50 -19.30 -3.18
C ILE A 100 -1.01 -19.25 -3.32
N ILE A 101 -1.68 -18.60 -2.36
CA ILE A 101 -3.13 -18.44 -2.35
C ILE A 101 -3.46 -16.97 -2.59
N PRO A 102 -3.78 -16.57 -3.84
CA PRO A 102 -4.23 -15.22 -4.12
C PRO A 102 -5.53 -14.92 -3.35
N ARG A 103 -5.60 -13.76 -2.71
CA ARG A 103 -6.82 -13.38 -1.98
C ARG A 103 -7.55 -12.22 -2.62
N GLU A 104 -6.83 -11.18 -2.96
CA GLU A 104 -7.43 -9.96 -3.48
C GLU A 104 -6.47 -9.30 -4.47
N ASN A 105 -7.02 -8.77 -5.56
CA ASN A 105 -6.29 -8.01 -6.55
C ASN A 105 -7.16 -6.81 -6.96
N LEU A 106 -6.83 -5.63 -6.44
CA LEU A 106 -7.56 -4.39 -6.69
C LEU A 106 -6.77 -3.48 -7.62
N ASP A 107 -7.45 -2.94 -8.61
CA ASP A 107 -6.88 -1.94 -9.51
C ASP A 107 -6.71 -0.60 -8.77
N PRO A 108 -5.66 0.18 -9.07
CA PRO A 108 -5.56 1.54 -8.58
C PRO A 108 -6.68 2.41 -9.15
N SER A 109 -7.13 3.37 -8.35
CA SER A 109 -8.19 4.31 -8.73
C SER A 109 -7.58 5.72 -8.88
N PRO A 110 -7.17 6.11 -10.10
CA PRO A 110 -6.60 7.43 -10.32
C PRO A 110 -7.63 8.52 -10.09
N CYS A 111 -7.20 9.63 -9.50
CA CYS A 111 -7.99 10.85 -9.43
C CYS A 111 -8.17 11.44 -10.82
N ASP A 112 -9.29 12.15 -11.02
CA ASP A 112 -9.55 12.85 -12.26
C ASP A 112 -8.55 14.01 -12.48
N PRO A 113 -7.85 14.09 -13.63
CA PRO A 113 -6.82 15.09 -13.86
C PRO A 113 -7.32 16.54 -13.80
N HIS A 114 -8.57 16.78 -14.24
CA HIS A 114 -9.15 18.12 -14.21
C HIS A 114 -9.47 18.55 -12.77
N LEU A 115 -10.08 17.66 -11.98
CA LEU A 115 -10.34 17.93 -10.57
C LEU A 115 -9.03 18.08 -9.77
N MET A 116 -7.98 17.34 -10.12
CA MET A 116 -6.65 17.51 -9.54
C MET A 116 -6.09 18.90 -9.81
N THR A 117 -6.18 19.39 -11.05
CA THR A 117 -5.73 20.75 -11.41
C THR A 117 -6.47 21.84 -10.62
N LEU A 118 -7.79 21.69 -10.47
CA LEU A 118 -8.59 22.63 -9.66
C LEU A 118 -8.19 22.57 -8.17
N MET A 119 -7.91 21.38 -7.65
CA MET A 119 -7.47 21.20 -6.27
C MET A 119 -6.07 21.79 -6.03
N GLU A 120 -5.13 21.56 -6.95
CA GLU A 120 -3.79 22.15 -6.90
C GLU A 120 -3.86 23.68 -6.87
N THR A 121 -4.70 24.27 -7.74
CA THR A 121 -4.96 25.73 -7.76
C THR A 121 -5.52 26.19 -6.41
N ALA A 122 -6.51 25.49 -5.87
CA ALA A 122 -7.12 25.85 -4.59
C ALA A 122 -6.13 25.79 -3.42
N VAL A 123 -5.26 24.77 -3.40
CA VAL A 123 -4.21 24.63 -2.37
C VAL A 123 -3.20 25.76 -2.50
N GLN A 124 -2.73 26.06 -3.70
CA GLN A 124 -1.77 27.14 -3.94
C GLN A 124 -2.33 28.51 -3.57
N ASP A 125 -3.60 28.81 -3.91
CA ASP A 125 -4.26 30.05 -3.56
C ASP A 125 -4.33 30.28 -2.04
N VAL A 126 -4.45 29.21 -1.26
CA VAL A 126 -4.60 29.26 0.21
C VAL A 126 -3.27 29.22 0.95
N THR A 127 -2.32 28.45 0.44
CA THR A 127 -1.04 28.21 1.14
C THR A 127 0.10 29.11 0.65
N GLY A 128 0.00 29.62 -0.57
CA GLY A 128 1.08 30.32 -1.28
C GLY A 128 2.15 29.36 -1.85
N GLU A 129 1.98 28.04 -1.66
CA GLU A 129 2.93 27.01 -2.07
C GLU A 129 2.29 26.05 -3.07
N PRO A 130 3.04 25.50 -4.04
CA PRO A 130 2.54 24.48 -4.94
C PRO A 130 2.02 23.26 -4.17
N ALA A 131 0.90 22.70 -4.61
CA ALA A 131 0.36 21.48 -4.03
C ALA A 131 1.32 20.31 -4.25
N ARG A 132 1.46 19.46 -3.24
CA ARG A 132 2.23 18.22 -3.34
C ARG A 132 1.30 17.08 -3.76
N VAL A 133 1.51 16.53 -4.96
CA VAL A 133 0.79 15.35 -5.43
C VAL A 133 1.42 14.10 -4.85
N LEU A 134 0.59 13.22 -4.29
CA LEU A 134 1.01 11.99 -3.62
C LEU A 134 0.19 10.80 -4.13
N VAL A 135 0.80 9.64 -4.16
CA VAL A 135 0.07 8.36 -4.29
C VAL A 135 -0.39 7.94 -2.90
N SER A 136 -1.70 7.69 -2.74
CA SER A 136 -2.20 7.06 -1.51
C SER A 136 -2.01 5.55 -1.58
N GLY A 137 -1.28 4.99 -0.63
CA GLY A 137 -1.19 3.55 -0.44
C GLY A 137 -2.38 2.94 0.30
N ALA A 138 -3.31 3.77 0.82
CA ALA A 138 -4.49 3.29 1.53
C ALA A 138 -5.70 3.13 0.60
N GLY A 139 -6.59 2.20 0.94
CA GLY A 139 -7.93 2.14 0.35
C GLY A 139 -8.83 3.23 0.95
N HIS A 140 -9.60 3.91 0.10
CA HIS A 140 -10.54 4.95 0.50
C HIS A 140 -11.91 4.71 -0.12
N ASP A 141 -12.97 5.23 0.49
CA ASP A 141 -14.32 5.21 -0.08
C ASP A 141 -14.35 5.86 -1.48
N ALA A 142 -13.44 6.79 -1.75
CA ALA A 142 -13.24 7.40 -3.05
C ALA A 142 -12.94 6.37 -4.16
N MET A 143 -12.30 5.24 -3.86
CA MET A 143 -12.09 4.12 -4.81
C MET A 143 -13.42 3.52 -5.29
N ILE A 144 -14.42 3.46 -4.42
CA ILE A 144 -15.74 2.96 -4.77
C ILE A 144 -16.51 4.04 -5.54
N MET A 145 -16.43 5.29 -5.08
CA MET A 145 -17.10 6.43 -5.70
C MET A 145 -16.56 6.74 -7.10
N SER A 146 -15.29 6.47 -7.37
CA SER A 146 -14.68 6.66 -8.70
C SER A 146 -15.36 5.86 -9.82
N ARG A 147 -16.09 4.79 -9.45
CA ARG A 147 -16.90 4.00 -10.40
C ARG A 147 -18.18 4.70 -10.82
N LEU A 148 -18.60 5.73 -10.09
CA LEU A 148 -19.84 6.48 -10.31
C LEU A 148 -19.60 7.89 -10.82
N ALA A 149 -18.49 8.52 -10.39
CA ALA A 149 -18.17 9.90 -10.73
C ALA A 149 -16.65 10.15 -10.67
N PRO A 150 -16.15 11.16 -11.42
CA PRO A 150 -14.79 11.66 -11.25
C PRO A 150 -14.54 12.07 -9.80
N MET A 151 -13.34 11.78 -9.28
CA MET A 151 -12.98 12.08 -7.89
C MET A 151 -11.61 12.74 -7.79
N ALA A 152 -11.41 13.52 -6.74
CA ALA A 152 -10.12 13.98 -6.24
C ALA A 152 -10.11 13.89 -4.71
N MET A 153 -8.91 13.87 -4.12
CA MET A 153 -8.74 13.81 -2.67
C MET A 153 -7.78 14.89 -2.20
N LEU A 154 -8.07 15.45 -1.02
CA LEU A 154 -7.19 16.37 -0.32
C LEU A 154 -6.74 15.74 0.98
N PHE A 155 -5.43 15.63 1.18
CA PHE A 155 -4.84 15.16 2.41
C PHE A 155 -4.46 16.30 3.34
N ILE A 156 -4.68 16.11 4.64
CA ILE A 156 -4.23 17.01 5.70
C ILE A 156 -3.01 16.36 6.36
N ARG A 157 -1.97 17.15 6.66
CA ARG A 157 -0.76 16.65 7.32
C ARG A 157 -1.10 16.10 8.71
N CYS A 158 -0.71 14.86 8.97
CA CYS A 158 -0.67 14.30 10.31
C CYS A 158 0.67 14.64 10.99
N GLU A 159 0.63 14.86 12.29
CA GLU A 159 1.84 15.09 13.09
C GLU A 159 2.79 13.90 12.95
N LYS A 160 4.04 14.16 12.55
CA LYS A 160 5.06 13.14 12.29
C LYS A 160 4.66 12.08 11.25
N GLY A 161 3.62 12.31 10.46
CA GLY A 161 3.11 11.33 9.50
C GLY A 161 2.47 10.08 10.13
N ILE A 162 2.09 10.15 11.40
CA ILE A 162 1.51 9.01 12.13
C ILE A 162 0.08 8.79 11.66
N SER A 163 -0.25 7.52 11.32
CA SER A 163 -1.60 7.07 10.99
C SER A 163 -1.85 5.68 11.59
N HIS A 164 -3.12 5.31 11.83
CA HIS A 164 -3.53 4.04 12.46
C HIS A 164 -2.89 3.80 13.85
N ASN A 165 -2.70 4.87 14.60
CA ASN A 165 -2.09 4.84 15.94
C ASN A 165 -2.84 5.82 16.86
N PRO A 166 -2.99 5.52 18.16
CA PRO A 166 -3.62 6.45 19.12
C PRO A 166 -2.96 7.83 19.23
N ALA A 167 -1.71 7.98 18.79
CA ALA A 167 -0.99 9.24 18.73
C ALA A 167 -1.22 10.03 17.42
N GLU A 168 -2.10 9.55 16.52
CA GLU A 168 -2.46 10.27 15.30
C GLU A 168 -3.11 11.61 15.66
N ALA A 169 -2.54 12.69 15.13
CA ALA A 169 -3.03 14.05 15.39
C ALA A 169 -2.80 14.96 14.19
N VAL A 170 -3.64 15.97 14.06
CA VAL A 170 -3.50 17.05 13.09
C VAL A 170 -3.48 18.41 13.80
N LEU A 171 -2.74 19.37 13.28
CA LEU A 171 -2.72 20.72 13.81
C LEU A 171 -3.99 21.47 13.41
N PRO A 172 -4.69 22.19 14.33
CA PRO A 172 -5.88 22.97 14.01
C PRO A 172 -5.66 23.98 12.86
N ALA A 173 -4.44 24.52 12.74
CA ALA A 173 -4.07 25.43 11.65
C ALA A 173 -4.10 24.74 10.28
N ASP A 174 -3.67 23.47 10.19
CA ASP A 174 -3.69 22.71 8.95
C ASP A 174 -5.13 22.30 8.58
N VAL A 175 -5.95 21.98 9.56
CA VAL A 175 -7.41 21.78 9.36
C VAL A 175 -8.06 23.04 8.79
N GLY A 176 -7.76 24.22 9.35
CA GLY A 176 -8.28 25.49 8.88
C GLY A 176 -7.90 25.77 7.41
N LYS A 177 -6.64 25.52 7.05
CA LYS A 177 -6.17 25.63 5.66
C LYS A 177 -6.88 24.64 4.73
N ALA A 178 -7.05 23.40 5.15
CA ALA A 178 -7.73 22.38 4.36
C ALA A 178 -9.19 22.72 4.08
N VAL A 179 -9.93 23.21 5.09
CA VAL A 179 -11.32 23.69 4.93
C VAL A 179 -11.39 24.87 3.95
N THR A 180 -10.44 25.80 4.05
CA THR A 180 -10.38 26.96 3.15
C THR A 180 -10.06 26.53 1.71
N ALA A 181 -9.10 25.61 1.53
CA ALA A 181 -8.73 25.07 0.22
C ALA A 181 -9.89 24.29 -0.41
N LEU A 182 -10.59 23.46 0.36
CA LEU A 182 -11.76 22.72 -0.12
C LEU A 182 -12.90 23.69 -0.52
N THR A 183 -13.13 24.73 0.26
CA THR A 183 -14.11 25.79 -0.08
C THR A 183 -13.71 26.49 -1.38
N ARG A 184 -12.44 26.80 -1.57
CA ARG A 184 -11.92 27.40 -2.81
C ARG A 184 -12.07 26.46 -4.00
N PHE A 185 -11.76 25.18 -3.82
CA PHE A 185 -11.96 24.15 -4.85
C PHE A 185 -13.40 24.07 -5.31
N VAL A 186 -14.38 24.03 -4.40
CA VAL A 186 -15.81 23.97 -4.75
C VAL A 186 -16.23 25.19 -5.57
N ARG A 187 -15.73 26.38 -5.25
CA ARG A 187 -15.99 27.60 -6.02
C ARG A 187 -15.38 27.52 -7.43
N LEU A 188 -14.13 27.10 -7.55
CA LEU A 188 -13.47 26.92 -8.84
C LEU A 188 -14.22 25.91 -9.71
N PHE A 189 -14.65 24.80 -9.12
CA PHE A 189 -15.45 23.80 -9.82
C PHE A 189 -16.80 24.35 -10.29
N ALA A 190 -17.52 25.09 -9.46
CA ALA A 190 -18.79 25.70 -9.84
C ALA A 190 -18.65 26.72 -10.99
N ASP A 191 -17.61 27.55 -10.93
CA ASP A 191 -17.31 28.53 -11.98
C ASP A 191 -16.96 27.85 -13.31
N ASP A 192 -16.19 26.79 -13.27
CA ASP A 192 -15.80 26.00 -14.43
C ASP A 192 -17.00 25.28 -15.05
N TYR A 193 -17.81 24.62 -14.22
CA TYR A 193 -19.04 23.97 -14.65
C TYR A 193 -20.02 24.95 -15.35
N SER A 194 -20.20 26.14 -14.80
CA SER A 194 -21.06 27.15 -15.36
C SER A 194 -20.58 27.63 -16.74
N LYS A 195 -19.28 27.81 -16.93
CA LYS A 195 -18.67 28.14 -18.22
C LYS A 195 -18.85 27.06 -19.28
N THR A 196 -18.78 25.79 -18.86
CA THR A 196 -18.92 24.62 -19.75
C THR A 196 -20.37 24.48 -20.23
N GLN A 197 -21.34 24.66 -19.35
CA GLN A 197 -22.76 24.59 -19.71
C GLN A 197 -23.18 25.75 -20.63
N GLY A 198 -22.64 26.97 -20.40
CA GLY A 198 -22.91 28.14 -21.26
C GLY A 198 -22.41 28.00 -22.70
N ARG A 199 -21.41 27.15 -22.94
CA ARG A 199 -20.88 26.88 -24.30
C ARG A 199 -21.72 25.89 -25.11
N HIS A 200 -22.56 25.08 -24.44
CA HIS A 200 -23.45 24.13 -25.11
C HIS A 200 -24.82 24.71 -25.43
N SER A 201 -25.10 25.95 -24.99
CA SER A 201 -26.38 26.63 -25.16
C SER A 201 -26.29 27.80 -26.17
N ALA A 202 -25.15 27.99 -26.79
CA ALA A 202 -24.89 28.99 -27.84
C ALA A 202 -24.50 28.29 -29.15
#